data_f232c3d3a293142c354e464779d59f58
#
_entry.id   f232c3d3a293142c354e464779d59f58
#
_cell.length_a   1.000
_cell.length_b   1.000
_cell.length_c   1.000
_cell.angle_alpha   90.00
_cell.angle_beta   90.00
_cell.angle_gamma   90.00
#
_symmetry.space_group_name_H-M   'P 1'
#
loop_
_entity.id
_entity.type
_entity.pdbx_description
1 polymer ?
#
loop_
_entity_poly.entity_id
_entity_poly.type
_entity_poly.pdbx_seq_one_letter_code
_entity_poly.pdbx_strand_id
1 'polypeptide(L)'
;MAKADRIKQMRVPVVDKALAHRVPPGQIVTERFPILHEGEVPEYDLNEWSLRVFGAVEEERLLRFDDLLALPQTQLVCDIHCVTRWSKLDTVWEGILFRDFLKLMNIKPLGRYVMLHADQDYETNIALDELLGDDILLALKYEGKPLSPKHGWPLRLIVPHRYFWKSAKWLRGIEFMTEDREGFWERNGFHNVADPFEEQRFSGEALPIPEDEWEKKEFD
;
A
#
# COMPACT_ATOMS: atom_id res chain seq x y z
N MET A 1 -4.65 -10.56 23.35
CA MET A 1 -5.77 -10.43 22.37
C MET A 1 -5.16 -10.10 21.03
N ALA A 2 -5.41 -10.92 19.99
CA ALA A 2 -4.86 -10.69 18.67
C ALA A 2 -5.35 -9.35 18.08
N LYS A 3 -4.61 -8.75 17.15
CA LYS A 3 -4.96 -7.46 16.49
C LYS A 3 -6.30 -7.53 15.81
N ALA A 4 -6.50 -8.60 15.07
CA ALA A 4 -7.77 -8.87 14.45
C ALA A 4 -8.93 -8.83 15.44
N ASP A 5 -8.76 -9.39 16.65
CA ASP A 5 -9.78 -9.38 17.70
C ASP A 5 -10.05 -7.96 18.21
N ARG A 6 -9.02 -7.15 18.42
CA ARG A 6 -9.18 -5.74 18.82
C ARG A 6 -9.93 -4.95 17.75
N ILE A 7 -9.58 -5.12 16.48
CA ILE A 7 -10.27 -4.44 15.37
C ILE A 7 -11.72 -4.92 15.26
N LYS A 8 -11.98 -6.22 15.42
CA LYS A 8 -13.35 -6.79 15.43
C LYS A 8 -14.22 -6.24 16.59
N GLN A 9 -13.62 -5.95 17.73
CA GLN A 9 -14.31 -5.44 18.93
C GLN A 9 -14.48 -3.91 18.92
N MET A 10 -13.84 -3.19 18.01
CA MET A 10 -14.04 -1.74 17.89
C MET A 10 -15.51 -1.44 17.56
N ARG A 11 -16.07 -0.43 18.26
CA ARG A 11 -17.44 0.02 17.97
C ARG A 11 -17.54 0.44 16.51
N VAL A 12 -18.46 -0.17 15.77
CA VAL A 12 -18.72 0.21 14.37
C VAL A 12 -19.36 1.59 14.34
N PRO A 13 -18.73 2.60 13.76
CA PRO A 13 -19.32 3.91 13.65
C PRO A 13 -20.47 3.92 12.63
N VAL A 14 -21.42 4.81 12.82
CA VAL A 14 -22.45 5.08 11.82
C VAL A 14 -21.86 6.11 10.84
N VAL A 15 -21.71 5.70 9.60
CA VAL A 15 -21.25 6.60 8.51
C VAL A 15 -22.38 7.54 8.13
N ASP A 16 -22.07 8.83 7.93
CA ASP A 16 -23.02 9.77 7.34
C ASP A 16 -23.49 9.25 5.98
N LYS A 17 -24.80 9.17 5.77
CA LYS A 17 -25.38 8.68 4.52
C LYS A 17 -24.90 9.47 3.28
N ALA A 18 -24.62 10.76 3.45
CA ALA A 18 -24.07 11.60 2.37
C ALA A 18 -22.67 11.16 1.92
N LEU A 19 -21.90 10.52 2.80
CA LEU A 19 -20.55 10.04 2.54
C LEU A 19 -20.47 8.52 2.27
N ALA A 20 -21.61 7.81 2.29
CA ALA A 20 -21.63 6.35 2.16
C ALA A 20 -21.02 5.83 0.83
N HIS A 21 -20.99 6.66 -0.21
CA HIS A 21 -20.34 6.32 -1.49
C HIS A 21 -18.82 6.49 -1.47
N ARG A 22 -18.28 7.19 -0.46
CA ARG A 22 -16.84 7.45 -0.29
C ARG A 22 -16.25 6.78 0.97
N VAL A 23 -17.07 6.51 1.96
CA VAL A 23 -16.64 5.95 3.25
C VAL A 23 -17.18 4.54 3.40
N PRO A 24 -16.34 3.51 3.34
CA PRO A 24 -16.76 2.13 3.48
C PRO A 24 -17.43 1.85 4.82
N PRO A 25 -18.23 0.79 4.94
CA PRO A 25 -18.84 0.38 6.20
C PRO A 25 -17.80 0.23 7.32
N GLY A 26 -18.17 0.63 8.53
CA GLY A 26 -17.32 0.48 9.70
C GLY A 26 -16.07 1.37 9.76
N GLN A 27 -16.03 2.46 8.96
CA GLN A 27 -14.94 3.44 8.96
C GLN A 27 -15.33 4.73 9.67
N ILE A 28 -14.33 5.44 10.20
CA ILE A 28 -14.43 6.79 10.76
C ILE A 28 -13.61 7.73 9.88
N VAL A 29 -14.19 8.84 9.45
CA VAL A 29 -13.44 9.88 8.74
C VAL A 29 -12.52 10.60 9.72
N THR A 30 -11.27 10.81 9.33
CA THR A 30 -10.26 11.50 10.13
C THR A 30 -9.52 12.56 9.32
N GLU A 31 -9.23 13.69 9.96
CA GLU A 31 -8.34 14.71 9.41
C GLU A 31 -6.86 14.36 9.61
N ARG A 32 -6.55 13.48 10.57
CA ARG A 32 -5.19 13.00 10.81
C ARG A 32 -4.80 11.98 9.76
N PHE A 33 -3.50 11.83 9.55
CA PHE A 33 -2.95 10.71 8.80
C PHE A 33 -2.22 9.79 9.78
N PRO A 34 -2.90 8.77 10.34
CA PRO A 34 -2.29 7.88 11.31
C PRO A 34 -1.09 7.12 10.71
N ILE A 35 -0.03 7.00 11.49
CA ILE A 35 1.20 6.33 11.09
C ILE A 35 1.18 4.92 11.65
N LEU A 36 1.13 3.94 10.75
CA LEU A 36 1.19 2.51 11.05
C LEU A 36 2.22 1.86 10.14
N HIS A 37 3.12 1.06 10.69
CA HIS A 37 4.12 0.32 9.91
C HIS A 37 4.59 -0.93 10.66
N GLU A 38 5.20 -1.84 9.92
CA GLU A 38 5.98 -2.94 10.46
C GLU A 38 7.44 -2.51 10.53
N GLY A 39 8.16 -2.99 11.56
CA GLY A 39 9.57 -2.72 11.77
C GLY A 39 9.89 -1.23 12.04
N GLU A 40 11.14 -0.90 11.92
CA GLU A 40 11.66 0.47 12.11
C GLU A 40 11.53 1.30 10.82
N VAL A 41 11.49 2.63 10.96
CA VAL A 41 11.53 3.54 9.82
C VAL A 41 12.91 3.51 9.20
N PRO A 42 13.07 3.07 7.94
CA PRO A 42 14.38 2.97 7.32
C PRO A 42 14.95 4.35 6.99
N GLU A 43 16.28 4.43 7.01
CA GLU A 43 17.03 5.58 6.53
C GLU A 43 17.69 5.22 5.19
N TYR A 44 17.67 6.15 4.23
CA TYR A 44 18.22 5.93 2.89
C TYR A 44 19.24 6.96 2.48
N ASP A 45 20.33 6.50 1.86
CA ASP A 45 21.11 7.29 0.90
C ASP A 45 20.50 7.07 -0.49
N LEU A 46 19.98 8.14 -1.09
CA LEU A 46 19.38 8.06 -2.44
C LEU A 46 20.39 7.68 -3.53
N ASN A 47 21.69 7.89 -3.30
CA ASN A 47 22.72 7.46 -4.24
C ASN A 47 22.87 5.93 -4.28
N GLU A 48 22.48 5.25 -3.19
CA GLU A 48 22.53 3.79 -3.08
C GLU A 48 21.16 3.15 -3.23
N TRP A 49 20.09 3.93 -3.12
CA TRP A 49 18.74 3.41 -3.22
C TRP A 49 18.42 2.91 -4.64
N SER A 50 17.69 1.83 -4.72
CA SER A 50 17.23 1.27 -6.00
C SER A 50 15.89 0.56 -5.85
N LEU A 51 15.14 0.51 -6.95
CA LEU A 51 13.93 -0.28 -7.14
C LEU A 51 14.22 -1.41 -8.12
N ARG A 52 14.06 -2.65 -7.69
CA ARG A 52 14.19 -3.82 -8.56
C ARG A 52 12.84 -4.19 -9.15
N VAL A 53 12.80 -4.43 -10.45
CA VAL A 53 11.66 -5.01 -11.18
C VAL A 53 12.09 -6.35 -11.74
N PHE A 54 11.42 -7.44 -11.36
CA PHE A 54 11.91 -8.78 -11.63
C PHE A 54 10.80 -9.85 -11.64
N GLY A 55 11.18 -11.12 -11.75
CA GLY A 55 10.28 -12.27 -11.78
C GLY A 55 9.76 -12.57 -13.19
N ALA A 56 8.47 -12.81 -13.34
CA ALA A 56 7.85 -13.10 -14.63
C ALA A 56 7.71 -11.84 -15.50
N VAL A 57 8.83 -11.33 -16.00
CA VAL A 57 8.96 -10.18 -16.92
C VAL A 57 9.90 -10.53 -18.07
N GLU A 58 9.78 -9.85 -19.24
CA GLU A 58 10.72 -10.09 -20.34
C GLU A 58 12.17 -9.76 -19.99
N GLU A 59 12.38 -8.69 -19.22
CA GLU A 59 13.70 -8.24 -18.80
C GLU A 59 13.62 -7.61 -17.41
N GLU A 60 14.49 -8.06 -16.49
CA GLU A 60 14.60 -7.45 -15.16
C GLU A 60 15.23 -6.05 -15.26
N ARG A 61 14.83 -5.17 -14.36
CA ARG A 61 15.35 -3.80 -14.25
C ARG A 61 15.82 -3.51 -12.84
N LEU A 62 16.89 -2.74 -12.74
CA LEU A 62 17.31 -2.09 -11.52
C LEU A 62 17.33 -0.58 -11.76
N LEU A 63 16.39 0.12 -11.14
CA LEU A 63 16.16 1.54 -11.35
C LEU A 63 16.72 2.33 -10.17
N ARG A 64 17.38 3.45 -10.49
CA ARG A 64 17.82 4.42 -9.49
C ARG A 64 16.70 5.40 -9.19
N PHE A 65 16.81 6.13 -8.10
CA PHE A 65 15.81 7.13 -7.75
C PHE A 65 15.66 8.22 -8.83
N ASP A 66 16.77 8.64 -9.44
CA ASP A 66 16.77 9.62 -10.50
C ASP A 66 16.04 9.15 -11.78
N ASP A 67 16.04 7.84 -12.06
CA ASP A 67 15.26 7.28 -13.16
C ASP A 67 13.76 7.53 -12.96
N LEU A 68 13.28 7.42 -11.70
CA LEU A 68 11.90 7.72 -11.36
C LEU A 68 11.59 9.22 -11.42
N LEU A 69 12.51 10.06 -10.96
CA LEU A 69 12.33 11.51 -11.01
C LEU A 69 12.27 12.04 -12.44
N ALA A 70 12.93 11.37 -13.40
CA ALA A 70 12.91 11.75 -14.82
C ALA A 70 11.58 11.43 -15.52
N LEU A 71 10.72 10.59 -14.93
CA LEU A 71 9.42 10.25 -15.49
C LEU A 71 8.39 11.36 -15.27
N PRO A 72 7.40 11.51 -16.19
CA PRO A 72 6.29 12.43 -15.98
C PRO A 72 5.55 12.16 -14.68
N GLN A 73 5.33 13.20 -13.88
CA GLN A 73 4.63 13.13 -12.63
C GLN A 73 3.15 13.47 -12.82
N THR A 74 2.28 12.74 -12.12
CA THR A 74 0.82 12.93 -12.10
C THR A 74 0.38 13.23 -10.68
N GLN A 75 -0.58 14.15 -10.53
CA GLN A 75 -1.27 14.35 -9.26
C GLN A 75 -2.52 13.45 -9.21
N LEU A 76 -2.68 12.75 -8.10
CA LEU A 76 -3.85 11.93 -7.79
C LEU A 76 -4.51 12.44 -6.52
N VAL A 77 -5.81 12.72 -6.59
CA VAL A 77 -6.64 12.98 -5.40
C VAL A 77 -7.50 11.76 -5.16
N CYS A 78 -7.39 11.16 -3.98
CA CYS A 78 -8.14 9.94 -3.66
C CYS A 78 -8.42 9.81 -2.16
N ASP A 79 -9.37 8.94 -1.85
CA ASP A 79 -9.67 8.53 -0.48
C ASP A 79 -8.84 7.29 -0.12
N ILE A 80 -8.39 7.20 1.11
CA ILE A 80 -7.66 6.05 1.62
C ILE A 80 -8.35 5.45 2.84
N HIS A 81 -8.36 4.12 2.92
CA HIS A 81 -9.13 3.37 3.92
C HIS A 81 -8.23 2.36 4.62
N CYS A 82 -8.11 2.46 5.94
CA CYS A 82 -7.29 1.53 6.71
C CYS A 82 -8.15 0.42 7.34
N VAL A 83 -7.63 -0.78 7.40
CA VAL A 83 -8.27 -1.91 8.10
C VAL A 83 -8.55 -1.58 9.58
N THR A 84 -7.78 -0.68 10.18
CA THR A 84 -7.95 -0.20 11.56
C THR A 84 -9.06 0.85 11.71
N ARG A 85 -10.00 0.89 10.77
CA ARG A 85 -11.29 1.60 10.80
C ARG A 85 -11.19 3.12 10.68
N TRP A 86 -10.18 3.66 10.04
CA TRP A 86 -10.15 5.08 9.66
C TRP A 86 -10.11 5.25 8.14
N SER A 87 -10.75 6.31 7.67
CA SER A 87 -10.68 6.80 6.29
C SER A 87 -10.22 8.24 6.30
N LYS A 88 -9.28 8.58 5.43
CA LYS A 88 -8.90 9.95 5.16
C LYS A 88 -9.29 10.28 3.73
N LEU A 89 -10.13 11.32 3.60
CA LEU A 89 -10.67 11.75 2.31
C LEU A 89 -9.78 12.81 1.67
N ASP A 90 -9.90 12.93 0.35
CA ASP A 90 -9.28 13.99 -0.46
C ASP A 90 -7.75 14.08 -0.28
N THR A 91 -7.08 12.94 -0.09
CA THR A 91 -5.61 12.91 0.01
C THR A 91 -4.96 13.20 -1.34
N VAL A 92 -3.96 14.08 -1.35
CA VAL A 92 -3.31 14.54 -2.57
C VAL A 92 -1.92 13.90 -2.68
N TRP A 93 -1.72 13.10 -3.71
CA TRP A 93 -0.48 12.39 -3.98
C TRP A 93 0.12 12.85 -5.31
N GLU A 94 1.45 12.85 -5.41
CA GLU A 94 2.16 13.11 -6.68
C GLU A 94 3.16 11.99 -6.92
N GLY A 95 3.26 11.55 -8.18
CA GLY A 95 4.16 10.48 -8.58
C GLY A 95 3.87 9.98 -9.98
N ILE A 96 4.18 8.73 -10.26
CA ILE A 96 4.08 8.12 -11.58
C ILE A 96 2.91 7.13 -11.58
N LEU A 97 1.96 7.25 -12.52
CA LEU A 97 0.93 6.21 -12.68
C LEU A 97 1.60 4.86 -12.96
N PHE A 98 1.17 3.81 -12.26
CA PHE A 98 1.83 2.50 -12.37
C PHE A 98 1.84 1.97 -13.80
N ARG A 99 0.75 2.10 -14.53
CA ARG A 99 0.67 1.71 -15.95
C ARG A 99 1.63 2.50 -16.83
N ASP A 100 1.82 3.81 -16.57
CA ASP A 100 2.73 4.65 -17.34
C ASP A 100 4.18 4.32 -16.98
N PHE A 101 4.48 4.00 -15.73
CA PHE A 101 5.76 3.46 -15.29
C PHE A 101 6.14 2.22 -16.12
N LEU A 102 5.25 1.23 -16.24
CA LEU A 102 5.51 0.04 -17.05
C LEU A 102 5.82 0.39 -18.50
N LYS A 103 5.02 1.26 -19.09
CA LYS A 103 5.16 1.68 -20.49
C LYS A 103 6.45 2.45 -20.74
N LEU A 104 6.73 3.47 -19.92
CA LEU A 104 7.88 4.36 -20.09
C LEU A 104 9.21 3.68 -19.82
N MET A 105 9.21 2.75 -18.87
CA MET A 105 10.39 1.93 -18.56
C MET A 105 10.50 0.67 -19.42
N ASN A 106 9.60 0.48 -20.41
CA ASN A 106 9.52 -0.69 -21.28
C ASN A 106 9.51 -2.01 -20.50
N ILE A 107 8.76 -2.03 -19.39
CA ILE A 107 8.55 -3.24 -18.59
C ILE A 107 7.39 -4.03 -19.18
N LYS A 108 7.62 -5.29 -19.51
CA LYS A 108 6.64 -6.16 -20.13
C LYS A 108 6.38 -7.37 -19.22
N PRO A 109 5.31 -7.31 -18.42
CA PRO A 109 4.94 -8.41 -17.56
C PRO A 109 4.54 -9.66 -18.35
N LEU A 110 4.96 -10.83 -17.85
CA LEU A 110 4.54 -12.16 -18.30
C LEU A 110 3.66 -12.84 -17.23
N GLY A 111 3.67 -12.30 -16.01
CA GLY A 111 2.84 -12.72 -14.89
C GLY A 111 1.54 -11.93 -14.78
N ARG A 112 0.59 -12.47 -14.02
CA ARG A 112 -0.72 -11.85 -13.76
C ARG A 112 -0.87 -11.31 -12.34
N TYR A 113 0.10 -11.54 -11.48
CA TYR A 113 0.14 -11.08 -10.10
C TYR A 113 1.42 -10.30 -9.86
N VAL A 114 1.38 -9.43 -8.88
CA VAL A 114 2.53 -8.62 -8.48
C VAL A 114 2.72 -8.78 -6.98
N MET A 115 3.94 -9.09 -6.55
CA MET A 115 4.38 -8.93 -5.17
C MET A 115 5.17 -7.63 -5.05
N LEU A 116 4.75 -6.79 -4.15
CA LEU A 116 5.42 -5.54 -3.81
C LEU A 116 6.30 -5.79 -2.60
N HIS A 117 7.61 -5.73 -2.79
CA HIS A 117 8.59 -5.90 -1.73
C HIS A 117 9.00 -4.54 -1.18
N ALA A 118 8.90 -4.38 0.12
CA ALA A 118 9.31 -3.20 0.85
C ALA A 118 10.40 -3.56 1.86
N ASP A 119 11.06 -2.54 2.42
CA ASP A 119 11.99 -2.78 3.52
C ASP A 119 11.26 -3.32 4.77
N GLN A 120 12.03 -3.83 5.74
CA GLN A 120 11.53 -4.49 6.95
C GLN A 120 10.80 -5.81 6.67
N ASP A 121 11.22 -6.55 5.62
CA ASP A 121 10.64 -7.84 5.20
C ASP A 121 9.12 -7.76 4.95
N TYR A 122 8.62 -6.54 4.69
CA TYR A 122 7.23 -6.34 4.35
C TYR A 122 6.97 -6.60 2.87
N GLU A 123 5.96 -7.39 2.60
CA GLU A 123 5.49 -7.63 1.23
C GLU A 123 3.97 -7.73 1.17
N THR A 124 3.38 -7.36 0.05
CA THR A 124 1.95 -7.51 -0.22
C THR A 124 1.69 -7.79 -1.69
N ASN A 125 0.76 -8.69 -1.95
CA ASN A 125 0.39 -9.09 -3.30
C ASN A 125 -0.82 -8.31 -3.83
N ILE A 126 -0.92 -8.23 -5.15
CA ILE A 126 -2.08 -7.66 -5.84
C ILE A 126 -2.16 -8.21 -7.27
N ALA A 127 -3.35 -8.33 -7.84
CA ALA A 127 -3.50 -8.71 -9.24
C ALA A 127 -3.00 -7.59 -10.17
N LEU A 128 -2.31 -7.95 -11.25
CA LEU A 128 -1.72 -6.96 -12.16
C LEU A 128 -2.77 -6.06 -12.81
N ASP A 129 -3.92 -6.61 -13.18
CA ASP A 129 -5.01 -5.84 -13.80
C ASP A 129 -5.54 -4.72 -12.90
N GLU A 130 -5.54 -4.92 -11.58
CA GLU A 130 -5.87 -3.87 -10.62
C GLU A 130 -4.86 -2.73 -10.61
N LEU A 131 -3.57 -3.04 -10.82
CA LEU A 131 -2.50 -2.04 -10.88
C LEU A 131 -2.48 -1.21 -12.16
N LEU A 132 -3.20 -1.62 -13.19
CA LEU A 132 -3.27 -0.91 -14.46
C LEU A 132 -4.35 0.19 -14.49
N GLY A 133 -5.06 0.42 -13.39
CA GLY A 133 -6.05 1.48 -13.24
C GLY A 133 -5.48 2.89 -13.38
N ASP A 134 -6.39 3.85 -13.55
CA ASP A 134 -6.08 5.27 -13.70
C ASP A 134 -5.71 5.96 -12.37
N ASP A 135 -5.90 5.25 -11.27
CA ASP A 135 -5.77 5.73 -9.89
C ASP A 135 -4.66 5.02 -9.07
N ILE A 136 -3.80 4.25 -9.74
CA ILE A 136 -2.68 3.55 -9.09
C ILE A 136 -1.39 4.33 -9.29
N LEU A 137 -0.76 4.72 -8.18
CA LEU A 137 0.37 5.63 -8.20
C LEU A 137 1.60 5.10 -7.46
N LEU A 138 2.74 5.15 -8.10
CA LEU A 138 4.04 5.12 -7.45
C LEU A 138 4.31 6.53 -6.91
N ALA A 139 3.95 6.77 -5.65
CA ALA A 139 3.95 8.09 -5.04
C ALA A 139 5.33 8.47 -4.51
N LEU A 140 5.73 9.70 -4.81
CA LEU A 140 6.96 10.36 -4.37
C LEU A 140 6.67 11.50 -3.38
N LYS A 141 5.46 12.10 -3.47
CA LYS A 141 5.05 13.22 -2.63
C LYS A 141 3.63 13.04 -2.08
N TYR A 142 3.39 13.71 -0.97
CA TYR A 142 2.10 13.84 -0.32
C TYR A 142 1.87 15.31 0.05
N GLU A 143 0.68 15.86 -0.29
CA GLU A 143 0.32 17.28 -0.07
C GLU A 143 1.40 18.26 -0.60
N GLY A 144 1.90 18.02 -1.82
CA GLY A 144 2.90 18.85 -2.48
C GLY A 144 4.32 18.77 -1.92
N LYS A 145 4.58 17.93 -0.92
CA LYS A 145 5.90 17.76 -0.27
C LYS A 145 6.44 16.35 -0.49
N PRO A 146 7.76 16.14 -0.53
CA PRO A 146 8.32 14.79 -0.49
C PRO A 146 7.71 13.99 0.65
N LEU A 147 7.52 12.69 0.45
CA LEU A 147 7.05 11.80 1.50
C LEU A 147 7.91 11.94 2.75
N SER A 148 7.30 11.97 3.93
CA SER A 148 8.08 11.83 5.15
C SER A 148 8.61 10.40 5.30
N PRO A 149 9.71 10.15 6.03
CA PRO A 149 10.20 8.80 6.28
C PRO A 149 9.11 7.86 6.82
N LYS A 150 8.32 8.29 7.79
CA LYS A 150 7.22 7.51 8.39
C LYS A 150 6.07 7.21 7.39
N HIS A 151 5.92 8.02 6.34
CA HIS A 151 4.89 7.82 5.31
C HIS A 151 5.38 7.08 4.06
N GLY A 152 6.63 6.59 4.06
CA GLY A 152 7.13 5.70 3.01
C GLY A 152 8.14 6.34 2.05
N TRP A 153 8.84 7.44 2.46
CA TRP A 153 9.93 8.00 1.68
C TRP A 153 11.01 6.92 1.39
N PRO A 154 11.60 6.87 0.19
CA PRO A 154 11.42 7.78 -0.94
C PRO A 154 10.29 7.39 -1.90
N LEU A 155 9.77 6.17 -1.83
CA LEU A 155 8.77 5.64 -2.75
C LEU A 155 7.76 4.76 -2.02
N ARG A 156 6.49 4.97 -2.33
CA ARG A 156 5.41 4.07 -1.91
C ARG A 156 4.41 3.83 -3.03
N LEU A 157 3.64 2.76 -2.92
CA LEU A 157 2.48 2.54 -3.77
C LEU A 157 1.22 3.17 -3.13
N ILE A 158 0.30 3.64 -3.98
CA ILE A 158 -1.07 4.04 -3.62
C ILE A 158 -2.04 3.21 -4.45
N VAL A 159 -2.91 2.47 -3.75
CA VAL A 159 -4.01 1.67 -4.30
C VAL A 159 -5.28 2.06 -3.55
N PRO A 160 -6.04 3.08 -4.00
CA PRO A 160 -7.14 3.67 -3.24
C PRO A 160 -8.29 2.72 -2.97
N HIS A 161 -8.60 1.84 -3.93
CA HIS A 161 -9.71 0.89 -3.89
C HIS A 161 -9.43 -0.38 -3.04
N ARG A 162 -8.28 -0.42 -2.33
CA ARG A 162 -7.93 -1.51 -1.40
C ARG A 162 -7.62 -0.93 -0.03
N TYR A 163 -7.81 -1.75 1.02
CA TYR A 163 -7.32 -1.35 2.34
C TYR A 163 -5.84 -1.00 2.30
N PHE A 164 -5.47 0.04 3.02
CA PHE A 164 -4.21 0.78 2.85
C PHE A 164 -2.93 -0.03 3.13
N TRP A 165 -3.02 -1.25 3.67
CA TRP A 165 -1.85 -2.13 3.73
C TRP A 165 -1.40 -2.62 2.35
N LYS A 166 -2.30 -2.66 1.33
CA LYS A 166 -1.93 -2.93 -0.07
C LYS A 166 -1.10 -1.79 -0.69
N SER A 167 -1.13 -0.61 -0.09
CA SER A 167 -0.35 0.57 -0.48
C SER A 167 1.03 0.55 0.22
N ALA A 168 1.89 -0.38 -0.18
CA ALA A 168 3.18 -0.63 0.47
C ALA A 168 4.06 0.62 0.55
N LYS A 169 4.62 0.89 1.74
CA LYS A 169 5.62 1.94 2.00
C LYS A 169 7.02 1.40 1.75
N TRP A 170 8.00 2.30 1.52
CA TRP A 170 9.42 1.94 1.39
C TRP A 170 9.68 0.89 0.31
N LEU A 171 9.04 1.08 -0.83
CA LEU A 171 9.06 0.11 -1.92
C LEU A 171 10.48 -0.08 -2.48
N ARG A 172 10.92 -1.35 -2.58
CA ARG A 172 12.26 -1.75 -3.07
C ARG A 172 12.19 -2.75 -4.21
N GLY A 173 11.07 -3.45 -4.37
CA GLY A 173 10.92 -4.46 -5.40
C GLY A 173 9.49 -4.56 -5.92
N ILE A 174 9.39 -4.83 -7.22
CA ILE A 174 8.17 -5.17 -7.93
C ILE A 174 8.44 -6.52 -8.61
N GLU A 175 7.91 -7.60 -8.03
CA GLU A 175 8.04 -8.94 -8.58
C GLU A 175 6.77 -9.30 -9.35
N PHE A 176 6.90 -9.62 -10.62
CA PHE A 176 5.78 -10.18 -11.39
C PHE A 176 5.73 -11.70 -11.21
N MET A 177 4.53 -12.24 -11.00
CA MET A 177 4.31 -13.66 -10.69
C MET A 177 3.26 -14.26 -11.61
N THR A 178 3.42 -15.54 -11.95
CA THR A 178 2.41 -16.30 -12.74
C THR A 178 1.29 -16.82 -11.87
N GLU A 179 1.57 -17.09 -10.61
CA GLU A 179 0.63 -17.55 -9.59
C GLU A 179 0.60 -16.59 -8.42
N ASP A 180 -0.54 -16.45 -7.77
CA ASP A 180 -0.68 -15.61 -6.59
C ASP A 180 0.04 -16.19 -5.38
N ARG A 181 0.62 -15.31 -4.57
CA ARG A 181 1.29 -15.66 -3.33
C ARG A 181 0.95 -14.61 -2.28
N GLU A 182 0.52 -15.04 -1.12
CA GLU A 182 0.16 -14.17 -0.01
C GLU A 182 1.37 -13.37 0.51
N GLY A 183 1.15 -12.09 0.77
CA GLY A 183 2.12 -11.20 1.41
C GLY A 183 2.10 -11.31 2.94
N PHE A 184 2.72 -10.33 3.61
CA PHE A 184 2.90 -10.36 5.07
C PHE A 184 1.57 -10.40 5.84
N TRP A 185 0.66 -9.45 5.58
CA TRP A 185 -0.62 -9.40 6.31
C TRP A 185 -1.57 -10.49 5.89
N GLU A 186 -1.58 -10.89 4.63
CA GLU A 186 -2.40 -11.95 4.10
C GLU A 186 -2.07 -13.28 4.81
N ARG A 187 -0.79 -13.64 4.94
CA ARG A 187 -0.33 -14.80 5.74
C ARG A 187 -0.67 -14.69 7.23
N ASN A 188 -0.89 -13.48 7.74
CA ASN A 188 -1.33 -13.20 9.10
C ASN A 188 -2.86 -13.08 9.23
N GLY A 189 -3.62 -13.66 8.27
CA GLY A 189 -5.07 -13.79 8.30
C GLY A 189 -5.85 -12.56 7.86
N PHE A 190 -5.21 -11.61 7.17
CA PHE A 190 -5.92 -10.53 6.51
C PHE A 190 -6.41 -11.00 5.13
N HIS A 191 -7.45 -10.37 4.61
CA HIS A 191 -8.08 -10.80 3.37
C HIS A 191 -7.20 -10.54 2.15
N ASN A 192 -7.07 -11.53 1.27
CA ASN A 192 -6.16 -11.46 0.12
C ASN A 192 -6.49 -10.31 -0.85
N VAL A 193 -7.78 -10.04 -1.12
CA VAL A 193 -8.22 -8.96 -2.02
C VAL A 193 -8.29 -7.61 -1.32
N ALA A 194 -8.75 -7.57 -0.07
CA ALA A 194 -8.75 -6.37 0.78
C ALA A 194 -9.66 -5.21 0.32
N ASP A 195 -10.84 -5.53 -0.26
CA ASP A 195 -11.82 -4.51 -0.65
C ASP A 195 -12.48 -3.89 0.58
N PRO A 196 -12.37 -2.54 0.76
CA PRO A 196 -12.91 -1.88 1.93
C PRO A 196 -14.45 -1.75 1.91
N PHE A 197 -15.08 -1.68 0.73
CA PHE A 197 -16.54 -1.57 0.62
C PHE A 197 -17.25 -2.90 0.85
N GLU A 198 -16.56 -4.02 0.56
CA GLU A 198 -17.01 -5.37 0.90
C GLU A 198 -16.57 -5.80 2.32
N GLU A 199 -15.98 -4.88 3.10
CA GLU A 199 -15.41 -5.16 4.43
C GLU A 199 -14.45 -6.36 4.48
N GLN A 200 -13.69 -6.60 3.42
CA GLN A 200 -12.73 -7.68 3.29
C GLN A 200 -11.48 -7.42 4.15
N ARG A 201 -11.66 -7.45 5.47
CA ARG A 201 -10.59 -7.22 6.45
C ARG A 201 -9.79 -8.47 6.74
N PHE A 202 -10.48 -9.62 6.87
CA PHE A 202 -9.89 -10.87 7.35
C PHE A 202 -10.37 -12.05 6.51
N SER A 203 -9.52 -13.06 6.33
CA SER A 203 -9.78 -14.28 5.54
C SER A 203 -10.41 -15.42 6.35
N GLY A 204 -11.08 -15.14 7.45
CA GLY A 204 -11.73 -16.15 8.29
C GLY A 204 -11.00 -16.43 9.60
N GLU A 205 -10.06 -17.35 9.66
CA GLU A 205 -9.24 -17.59 10.85
C GLU A 205 -7.98 -16.73 10.84
N ALA A 206 -8.05 -15.55 11.44
CA ALA A 206 -6.87 -14.72 11.64
C ALA A 206 -5.94 -15.36 12.68
N LEU A 207 -4.70 -15.64 12.30
CA LEU A 207 -3.67 -16.06 13.24
C LEU A 207 -3.42 -14.95 14.27
N PRO A 208 -3.25 -15.30 15.58
CA PRO A 208 -2.96 -14.30 16.58
C PRO A 208 -1.56 -13.71 16.34
N ILE A 209 -1.49 -12.40 16.13
CA ILE A 209 -0.22 -11.70 16.18
C ILE A 209 0.19 -11.61 17.65
N PRO A 210 1.41 -11.99 18.03
CA PRO A 210 1.88 -11.92 19.40
C PRO A 210 1.69 -10.53 20.01
N GLU A 211 1.30 -10.48 21.29
CA GLU A 211 0.95 -9.22 21.95
C GLU A 211 2.17 -8.28 22.09
N ASP A 212 3.35 -8.85 22.21
CA ASP A 212 4.64 -8.14 22.27
C ASP A 212 5.05 -7.46 20.96
N GLU A 213 4.56 -7.94 19.81
CA GLU A 213 4.76 -7.24 18.52
C GLU A 213 3.88 -5.99 18.39
N TRP A 214 2.82 -5.89 19.21
CA TRP A 214 1.90 -4.75 19.22
C TRP A 214 2.36 -3.58 20.07
N GLU A 215 2.99 -3.85 21.19
CA GLU A 215 3.48 -2.83 22.12
C GLU A 215 4.64 -2.02 21.51
N LYS A 216 5.26 -2.53 20.46
CA LYS A 216 6.33 -1.85 19.71
C LYS A 216 5.82 -0.83 18.68
N LYS A 217 4.50 -0.69 18.48
CA LYS A 217 3.92 0.17 17.47
C LYS A 217 3.42 1.46 18.10
N GLU A 218 4.12 2.56 17.81
CA GLU A 218 3.71 3.90 18.18
C GLU A 218 2.49 4.32 17.33
N PHE A 219 1.39 4.60 18.01
CA PHE A 219 0.21 5.26 17.45
C PHE A 219 0.33 6.76 17.74
N ASP A 220 1.02 7.50 16.89
CA ASP A 220 1.10 8.97 16.96
C ASP A 220 -0.10 9.63 16.29
#